data_fa61d5cff80b19f24202864aa952ab50
#
_entry.id   fa61d5cff80b19f24202864aa952ab50
#
_cell.length_a   1.000
_cell.length_b   1.000
_cell.length_c   1.000
_cell.angle_alpha   90.00
_cell.angle_beta   90.00
_cell.angle_gamma   90.00
#
_symmetry.space_group_name_H-M   'P 1'
#
loop_
_entity.id
_entity.type
_entity.pdbx_description
1 polymer ?
#
loop_
_entity_poly.entity_id
_entity_poly.type
_entity_poly.pdbx_seq_one_letter_code
_entity_poly.pdbx_strand_id
1 'polypeptide(L)'
;LGKPATEISHDDYLEIFTDLDLKPRILYPIEGKKQINRFAFVIHPLSQKYLTNLKPLEILSNVSPPAVMDVVEKAIAHTPPMVYSKVEGIRSPSGVEAEGWLITVGGTPKQIMSHSPEFTYRQLLAAADMAKKMGAQIMGLGAFTKVVGDAGVTVAKRAPLPITTGNSYSASGALWAAHDAAARLGLVELEKGKRIKGKAMVVGATGAIGSACARLLARTAEEVHLVSPESAKLLVLEESILKESPEAKLVLASYADSDRSIGDMDMIVTATSGAGKKILDIMKVKPGCVITDVARPLDLPAEEVAKRPDVLVIESGEVYLPGEVRMKQIGFEDHNVVYAC
;
A
#
# COMPACT_ATOMS: atom_id res chain seq x y z
N LEU A 1 -16.46 -14.57 5.64
CA LEU A 1 -16.53 -14.60 7.09
C LEU A 1 -17.79 -13.94 7.66
N GLY A 2 -18.45 -12.98 6.99
CA GLY A 2 -19.77 -12.42 7.38
C GLY A 2 -19.87 -11.69 8.73
N LYS A 3 -18.77 -11.56 9.46
CA LYS A 3 -18.71 -10.81 10.72
C LYS A 3 -18.18 -9.40 10.48
N PRO A 4 -18.71 -8.35 11.16
CA PRO A 4 -18.10 -7.04 11.20
C PRO A 4 -16.64 -7.16 11.66
N ALA A 5 -15.76 -6.27 11.18
CA ALA A 5 -14.34 -6.28 11.55
C ALA A 5 -14.12 -6.21 13.08
N THR A 6 -15.05 -5.62 13.82
CA THR A 6 -15.05 -5.53 15.29
C THR A 6 -15.37 -6.85 15.99
N GLU A 7 -15.90 -7.84 15.28
CA GLU A 7 -16.29 -9.15 15.81
C GLU A 7 -15.39 -10.28 15.33
N ILE A 8 -14.35 -9.98 14.56
CA ILE A 8 -13.37 -10.97 14.10
C ILE A 8 -12.48 -11.35 15.26
N SER A 9 -12.53 -12.61 15.67
CA SER A 9 -11.71 -13.15 16.75
C SER A 9 -10.26 -13.38 16.32
N HIS A 10 -9.37 -13.58 17.28
CA HIS A 10 -7.99 -13.99 17.02
C HIS A 10 -7.90 -15.29 16.22
N ASP A 11 -8.79 -16.24 16.53
CA ASP A 11 -8.83 -17.52 15.83
C ASP A 11 -9.33 -17.37 14.39
N ASP A 12 -10.27 -16.45 14.13
CA ASP A 12 -10.70 -16.11 12.77
C ASP A 12 -9.53 -15.56 11.94
N TYR A 13 -8.66 -14.72 12.54
CA TYR A 13 -7.44 -14.23 11.88
C TYR A 13 -6.43 -15.36 11.62
N LEU A 14 -6.21 -16.23 12.61
CA LEU A 14 -5.32 -17.39 12.45
C LEU A 14 -5.79 -18.32 11.34
N GLU A 15 -7.09 -18.56 11.26
CA GLU A 15 -7.69 -19.37 10.21
C GLU A 15 -7.43 -18.76 8.82
N ILE A 16 -7.65 -17.45 8.64
CA ILE A 16 -7.37 -16.75 7.38
C ILE A 16 -5.90 -16.89 6.98
N PHE A 17 -4.96 -16.69 7.91
CA PHE A 17 -3.54 -16.79 7.62
C PHE A 17 -3.12 -18.24 7.32
N THR A 18 -3.73 -19.22 7.98
CA THR A 18 -3.47 -20.63 7.73
C THR A 18 -4.00 -21.06 6.37
N ASP A 19 -5.21 -20.62 6.01
CA ASP A 19 -5.82 -20.93 4.71
C ASP A 19 -5.05 -20.32 3.52
N LEU A 20 -4.35 -19.21 3.75
CA LEU A 20 -3.47 -18.57 2.76
C LEU A 20 -2.02 -19.07 2.80
N ASP A 21 -1.72 -20.12 3.60
CA ASP A 21 -0.35 -20.62 3.87
C ASP A 21 0.63 -19.51 4.33
N LEU A 22 0.10 -18.45 4.88
CA LEU A 22 0.84 -17.38 5.50
C LEU A 22 1.07 -17.74 6.96
N LYS A 23 2.30 -18.11 7.33
CA LYS A 23 2.65 -18.33 8.74
C LYS A 23 2.83 -16.97 9.43
N PRO A 24 1.82 -16.47 10.17
CA PRO A 24 2.00 -15.24 10.92
C PRO A 24 3.05 -15.49 12.00
N ARG A 25 4.04 -14.61 12.09
CA ARG A 25 4.83 -14.51 13.32
C ARG A 25 3.96 -13.81 14.35
N ILE A 26 3.17 -14.58 15.06
CA ILE A 26 2.43 -14.08 16.21
C ILE A 26 3.45 -13.90 17.33
N LEU A 27 3.76 -12.65 17.64
CA LEU A 27 4.49 -12.31 18.83
C LEU A 27 3.50 -12.35 20.00
N TYR A 28 3.41 -13.51 20.68
CA TYR A 28 2.64 -13.61 21.90
C TYR A 28 3.30 -12.74 22.98
N PRO A 29 2.51 -11.95 23.74
CA PRO A 29 3.05 -11.26 24.90
C PRO A 29 3.60 -12.30 25.89
N ILE A 30 4.82 -12.08 26.36
CA ILE A 30 5.40 -12.88 27.46
C ILE A 30 4.53 -12.59 28.69
N GLU A 31 3.97 -13.63 29.30
CA GLU A 31 3.15 -13.51 30.50
C GLU A 31 3.83 -12.60 31.55
N GLY A 32 3.09 -11.59 32.01
CA GLY A 32 3.50 -10.67 33.08
C GLY A 32 4.23 -9.40 32.65
N LYS A 33 4.54 -9.18 31.35
CA LYS A 33 5.10 -7.91 30.87
C LYS A 33 4.23 -7.33 29.75
N LYS A 34 3.73 -6.12 29.95
CA LYS A 34 3.06 -5.35 28.89
C LYS A 34 4.09 -5.07 27.79
N GLN A 35 4.02 -5.81 26.68
CA GLN A 35 4.89 -5.59 25.55
C GLN A 35 4.24 -4.55 24.63
N ILE A 36 4.88 -3.40 24.48
CA ILE A 36 4.49 -2.39 23.52
C ILE A 36 5.42 -2.49 22.31
N ASN A 37 4.85 -2.80 21.15
CA ASN A 37 5.61 -2.78 19.91
C ASN A 37 5.82 -1.34 19.45
N ARG A 38 7.05 -1.02 19.05
CA ARG A 38 7.41 0.35 18.66
C ARG A 38 7.84 0.42 17.21
N PHE A 39 7.26 1.38 16.49
CA PHE A 39 7.56 1.61 15.10
C PHE A 39 7.87 3.07 14.81
N ALA A 40 8.50 3.32 13.68
CA ALA A 40 8.54 4.63 13.07
C ALA A 40 8.03 4.53 11.63
N PHE A 41 7.49 5.61 11.11
CA PHE A 41 7.07 5.70 9.72
C PHE A 41 7.53 7.02 9.14
N VAL A 42 8.24 6.94 8.01
CA VAL A 42 8.75 8.14 7.34
C VAL A 42 7.69 8.68 6.40
N ILE A 43 7.40 9.95 6.58
CA ILE A 43 6.47 10.71 5.73
C ILE A 43 7.20 11.92 5.12
N HIS A 44 6.57 12.55 4.16
CA HIS A 44 7.01 13.82 3.57
C HIS A 44 5.79 14.64 3.13
N PRO A 45 5.90 15.97 2.97
CA PRO A 45 4.83 16.78 2.41
C PRO A 45 4.48 16.32 0.99
N LEU A 46 3.20 16.00 0.73
CA LEU A 46 2.74 15.48 -0.56
C LEU A 46 2.75 16.55 -1.67
N SER A 47 2.65 17.82 -1.30
CA SER A 47 2.72 18.96 -2.21
C SER A 47 3.12 20.22 -1.46
N GLN A 48 3.42 21.29 -2.20
CA GLN A 48 3.70 22.61 -1.64
C GLN A 48 2.52 23.12 -0.75
N LYS A 49 1.28 22.77 -1.10
CA LYS A 49 0.10 23.11 -0.30
C LYS A 49 0.15 22.55 1.13
N TYR A 50 0.77 21.38 1.34
CA TYR A 50 0.93 20.81 2.69
C TYR A 50 1.93 21.57 3.54
N LEU A 51 2.89 22.28 2.92
CA LEU A 51 3.82 23.14 3.64
C LEU A 51 3.08 24.37 4.22
N THR A 52 2.04 24.87 3.53
CA THR A 52 1.25 26.01 4.01
C THR A 52 0.33 25.68 5.19
N ASN A 53 0.20 24.41 5.57
CA ASN A 53 -0.47 24.02 6.83
C ASN A 53 0.33 24.46 8.09
N LEU A 54 1.59 24.83 7.90
CA LEU A 54 2.36 25.48 8.95
C LEU A 54 2.08 26.99 8.95
N LYS A 55 1.49 27.52 10.02
CA LYS A 55 1.08 28.94 10.11
C LYS A 55 2.09 29.96 9.58
N PRO A 56 3.42 29.86 9.87
CA PRO A 56 4.38 30.79 9.32
C PRO A 56 4.48 30.72 7.78
N LEU A 57 4.36 29.52 7.19
CA LEU A 57 4.44 29.33 5.75
C LEU A 57 3.12 29.68 5.06
N GLU A 58 1.98 29.54 5.73
CA GLU A 58 0.70 30.03 5.26
C GLU A 58 0.73 31.56 5.11
N ILE A 59 1.18 32.28 6.14
CA ILE A 59 1.32 33.74 6.10
C ILE A 59 2.26 34.14 4.95
N LEU A 60 3.41 33.48 4.84
CA LEU A 60 4.37 33.74 3.79
C LEU A 60 3.79 33.51 2.40
N SER A 61 3.03 32.42 2.20
CA SER A 61 2.41 32.10 0.91
C SER A 61 1.36 33.11 0.45
N ASN A 62 0.67 33.75 1.42
CA ASN A 62 -0.38 34.72 1.14
C ASN A 62 0.18 36.12 0.76
N VAL A 63 1.40 36.44 1.18
CA VAL A 63 1.99 37.78 0.98
C VAL A 63 3.16 37.79 0.00
N SER A 64 3.63 36.61 -0.44
CA SER A 64 4.83 36.49 -1.27
C SER A 64 4.52 35.96 -2.68
N PRO A 65 5.31 36.35 -3.70
CA PRO A 65 5.21 35.73 -5.02
C PRO A 65 5.45 34.22 -4.98
N PRO A 66 4.86 33.44 -5.90
CA PRO A 66 5.03 31.97 -5.96
C PRO A 66 6.50 31.51 -5.97
N ALA A 67 7.38 32.28 -6.58
CA ALA A 67 8.83 32.00 -6.62
C ALA A 67 9.47 31.91 -5.22
N VAL A 68 8.94 32.64 -4.23
CA VAL A 68 9.44 32.57 -2.84
C VAL A 68 9.13 31.20 -2.25
N MET A 69 7.94 30.68 -2.49
CA MET A 69 7.55 29.34 -2.03
C MET A 69 8.39 28.24 -2.67
N ASP A 70 8.80 28.39 -3.91
CA ASP A 70 9.74 27.44 -4.57
C ASP A 70 11.12 27.45 -3.88
N VAL A 71 11.61 28.62 -3.45
CA VAL A 71 12.87 28.71 -2.68
C VAL A 71 12.71 28.07 -1.29
N VAL A 72 11.59 28.33 -0.61
CA VAL A 72 11.29 27.73 0.69
C VAL A 72 11.18 26.21 0.58
N GLU A 73 10.52 25.69 -0.44
CA GLU A 73 10.41 24.26 -0.70
C GLU A 73 11.78 23.60 -0.88
N LYS A 74 12.67 24.24 -1.67
CA LYS A 74 14.06 23.78 -1.84
C LYS A 74 14.84 23.80 -0.52
N ALA A 75 14.69 24.84 0.28
CA ALA A 75 15.35 24.95 1.57
C ALA A 75 14.89 23.85 2.55
N ILE A 76 13.58 23.61 2.60
CA ILE A 76 12.99 22.56 3.45
C ILE A 76 13.49 21.18 3.06
N ALA A 77 13.75 20.90 1.77
CA ALA A 77 14.30 19.63 1.33
C ALA A 77 15.65 19.29 2.00
N HIS A 78 16.39 20.29 2.47
CA HIS A 78 17.69 20.12 3.13
C HIS A 78 17.60 20.09 4.67
N THR A 79 16.40 20.24 5.24
CA THR A 79 16.24 20.17 6.70
C THR A 79 16.44 18.74 7.20
N PRO A 80 17.02 18.55 8.40
CA PRO A 80 17.13 17.24 8.99
C PRO A 80 15.74 16.64 9.27
N PRO A 81 15.63 15.31 9.37
CA PRO A 81 14.39 14.64 9.77
C PRO A 81 13.87 15.16 11.11
N MET A 82 12.56 15.26 11.24
CA MET A 82 11.89 15.74 12.45
C MET A 82 10.72 14.85 12.80
N VAL A 83 10.44 14.71 14.11
CA VAL A 83 9.21 14.04 14.56
C VAL A 83 8.01 14.94 14.24
N TYR A 84 7.14 14.47 13.35
CA TYR A 84 5.88 15.13 13.01
C TYR A 84 4.80 14.85 14.05
N SER A 85 4.68 13.59 14.46
CA SER A 85 3.68 13.16 15.44
C SER A 85 4.16 11.92 16.18
N LYS A 86 3.79 11.79 17.45
CA LYS A 86 3.72 10.50 18.14
C LYS A 86 2.39 9.84 17.75
N VAL A 87 2.38 8.52 17.64
CA VAL A 87 1.20 7.68 17.41
C VAL A 87 1.02 6.81 18.63
N GLU A 88 -0.14 6.87 19.27
CA GLU A 88 -0.45 6.14 20.49
C GLU A 88 -1.87 5.56 20.40
N GLY A 89 -2.17 4.58 21.27
CA GLY A 89 -3.52 4.04 21.40
C GLY A 89 -3.88 2.96 20.40
N ILE A 90 -2.92 2.51 19.56
CA ILE A 90 -3.14 1.35 18.70
C ILE A 90 -3.21 0.11 19.60
N ARG A 91 -4.33 -0.62 19.51
CA ARG A 91 -4.55 -1.84 20.29
C ARG A 91 -5.28 -2.88 19.46
N SER A 92 -4.62 -4.00 19.24
CA SER A 92 -5.23 -5.11 18.50
C SER A 92 -6.38 -5.74 19.29
N PRO A 93 -7.30 -6.48 18.64
CA PRO A 93 -8.33 -7.26 19.34
C PRO A 93 -7.76 -8.26 20.34
N SER A 94 -6.55 -8.77 20.13
CA SER A 94 -5.83 -9.65 21.08
C SER A 94 -5.20 -8.91 22.27
N GLY A 95 -5.37 -7.59 22.37
CA GLY A 95 -4.84 -6.76 23.45
C GLY A 95 -3.37 -6.32 23.29
N VAL A 96 -2.70 -6.68 22.19
CA VAL A 96 -1.34 -6.21 21.90
C VAL A 96 -1.39 -4.73 21.55
N GLU A 97 -0.50 -3.95 22.17
CA GLU A 97 -0.39 -2.51 21.96
C GLU A 97 0.79 -2.16 21.06
N ALA A 98 0.61 -1.12 20.25
CA ALA A 98 1.68 -0.52 19.47
C ALA A 98 1.67 1.00 19.64
N GLU A 99 2.87 1.58 19.65
CA GLU A 99 3.08 3.03 19.59
C GLU A 99 4.19 3.36 18.59
N GLY A 100 4.23 4.58 18.12
CA GLY A 100 5.27 4.92 17.15
C GLY A 100 5.39 6.41 16.89
N TRP A 101 6.17 6.71 15.85
CA TRP A 101 6.45 8.08 15.44
C TRP A 101 6.33 8.23 13.94
N LEU A 102 5.64 9.28 13.53
CA LEU A 102 5.70 9.78 12.17
C LEU A 102 6.90 10.74 12.10
N ILE A 103 7.89 10.38 11.31
CA ILE A 103 9.10 11.17 11.10
C ILE A 103 9.01 11.81 9.71
N THR A 104 9.01 13.13 9.64
CA THR A 104 9.01 13.81 8.34
C THR A 104 10.44 14.07 7.88
N VAL A 105 10.69 13.74 6.62
CA VAL A 105 11.86 14.23 5.88
C VAL A 105 11.46 15.43 5.03
N GLY A 106 12.36 16.38 4.85
CA GLY A 106 12.09 17.55 4.03
C GLY A 106 11.93 17.18 2.55
N GLY A 107 11.19 18.01 1.83
CA GLY A 107 11.01 17.88 0.38
C GLY A 107 9.69 17.27 -0.03
N THR A 108 9.05 17.91 -1.01
CA THR A 108 7.91 17.37 -1.73
C THR A 108 8.37 16.27 -2.71
N PRO A 109 7.46 15.50 -3.33
CA PRO A 109 7.81 14.54 -4.37
C PRO A 109 8.71 15.13 -5.47
N LYS A 110 8.41 16.38 -5.89
CA LYS A 110 9.21 17.11 -6.88
C LYS A 110 10.67 17.27 -6.43
N GLN A 111 10.89 17.66 -5.17
CA GLN A 111 12.23 17.83 -4.61
C GLN A 111 12.93 16.49 -4.42
N ILE A 112 12.24 15.50 -3.85
CA ILE A 112 12.79 14.16 -3.63
C ILE A 112 13.27 13.55 -4.96
N MET A 113 12.47 13.67 -6.02
CA MET A 113 12.81 13.11 -7.34
C MET A 113 13.83 13.94 -8.12
N SER A 114 14.06 15.21 -7.77
CA SER A 114 15.05 16.08 -8.42
C SER A 114 16.47 15.91 -7.91
N HIS A 115 16.63 15.33 -6.73
CA HIS A 115 17.95 15.08 -6.13
C HIS A 115 18.49 13.70 -6.52
N SER A 116 19.80 13.49 -6.30
CA SER A 116 20.38 12.16 -6.44
C SER A 116 19.79 11.19 -5.41
N PRO A 117 19.67 9.89 -5.72
CA PRO A 117 19.23 8.89 -4.75
C PRO A 117 20.00 8.93 -3.43
N GLU A 118 21.31 9.15 -3.47
CA GLU A 118 22.15 9.21 -2.28
C GLU A 118 21.80 10.39 -1.35
N PHE A 119 21.31 11.51 -1.90
CA PHE A 119 20.79 12.61 -1.07
C PHE A 119 19.59 12.13 -0.23
N THR A 120 18.63 11.50 -0.86
CA THR A 120 17.44 10.97 -0.17
C THR A 120 17.82 9.84 0.79
N TYR A 121 18.74 8.95 0.42
CA TYR A 121 19.22 7.90 1.31
C TYR A 121 19.83 8.47 2.60
N ARG A 122 20.61 9.53 2.54
CA ARG A 122 21.15 10.20 3.75
C ARG A 122 20.04 10.71 4.67
N GLN A 123 18.98 11.29 4.13
CA GLN A 123 17.84 11.76 4.91
C GLN A 123 17.11 10.58 5.57
N LEU A 124 16.89 9.51 4.82
CA LEU A 124 16.20 8.31 5.33
C LEU A 124 17.03 7.57 6.40
N LEU A 125 18.36 7.51 6.23
CA LEU A 125 19.26 6.93 7.23
C LEU A 125 19.31 7.79 8.50
N ALA A 126 19.31 9.10 8.38
CA ALA A 126 19.22 9.99 9.54
C ALA A 126 17.87 9.83 10.28
N ALA A 127 16.78 9.64 9.54
CA ALA A 127 15.48 9.29 10.13
C ALA A 127 15.51 7.92 10.83
N ALA A 128 16.19 6.92 10.26
CA ALA A 128 16.36 5.61 10.85
C ALA A 128 17.18 5.64 12.14
N ASP A 129 18.25 6.43 12.17
CA ASP A 129 19.06 6.66 13.39
C ASP A 129 18.21 7.33 14.49
N MET A 130 17.41 8.32 14.11
CA MET A 130 16.47 8.98 15.04
C MET A 130 15.44 7.98 15.57
N ALA A 131 14.80 7.19 14.71
CA ALA A 131 13.84 6.17 15.06
C ALA A 131 14.43 5.14 16.05
N LYS A 132 15.64 4.66 15.77
CA LYS A 132 16.37 3.73 16.64
C LYS A 132 16.62 4.32 18.03
N LYS A 133 17.08 5.57 18.10
CA LYS A 133 17.31 6.27 19.37
C LYS A 133 16.02 6.46 20.18
N MET A 134 14.88 6.61 19.54
CA MET A 134 13.58 6.70 20.19
C MET A 134 13.01 5.33 20.60
N GLY A 135 13.68 4.23 20.23
CA GLY A 135 13.30 2.87 20.60
C GLY A 135 12.40 2.17 19.59
N ALA A 136 12.28 2.68 18.36
CA ALA A 136 11.59 1.97 17.29
C ALA A 136 12.32 0.66 16.94
N GLN A 137 11.54 -0.38 16.71
CA GLN A 137 12.02 -1.73 16.35
C GLN A 137 12.02 -1.94 14.83
N ILE A 138 11.23 -1.16 14.12
CA ILE A 138 11.07 -1.19 12.66
C ILE A 138 10.73 0.20 12.16
N MET A 139 11.14 0.52 10.92
CA MET A 139 10.75 1.76 10.27
C MET A 139 10.16 1.50 8.88
N GLY A 140 8.99 2.06 8.63
CA GLY A 140 8.33 2.06 7.34
C GLY A 140 8.74 3.26 6.47
N LEU A 141 8.94 3.02 5.17
CA LEU A 141 9.11 4.06 4.16
C LEU A 141 7.77 4.35 3.50
N GLY A 142 7.26 5.57 3.67
CA GLY A 142 5.97 6.00 3.14
C GLY A 142 6.08 6.74 1.82
N ALA A 143 5.04 6.65 1.01
CA ALA A 143 4.84 7.40 -0.22
C ALA A 143 6.09 7.41 -1.13
N PHE A 144 6.57 8.58 -1.55
CA PHE A 144 7.69 8.72 -2.48
C PHE A 144 9.06 8.36 -1.89
N THR A 145 9.19 8.25 -0.58
CA THR A 145 10.48 7.86 0.04
C THR A 145 10.88 6.42 -0.32
N LYS A 146 9.91 5.56 -0.64
CA LYS A 146 10.15 4.18 -1.09
C LYS A 146 10.44 4.04 -2.58
N VAL A 147 10.19 5.09 -3.38
CA VAL A 147 10.32 5.02 -4.85
C VAL A 147 11.72 5.40 -5.31
N VAL A 148 12.47 6.17 -4.51
CA VAL A 148 13.80 6.66 -4.88
C VAL A 148 14.79 5.51 -5.03
N GLY A 149 15.46 5.47 -6.16
CA GLY A 149 16.52 4.50 -6.45
C GLY A 149 16.01 3.06 -6.57
N ASP A 150 16.30 2.25 -5.58
CA ASP A 150 16.07 0.80 -5.59
C ASP A 150 14.92 0.34 -4.65
N ALA A 151 13.91 1.15 -4.52
CA ALA A 151 12.72 0.85 -3.70
C ALA A 151 13.04 0.56 -2.21
N GLY A 152 14.07 1.21 -1.68
CA GLY A 152 14.45 1.12 -0.27
C GLY A 152 15.44 0.00 0.07
N VAL A 153 15.91 -0.78 -0.90
CA VAL A 153 16.87 -1.89 -0.67
C VAL A 153 18.18 -1.35 -0.10
N THR A 154 18.74 -0.30 -0.66
CA THR A 154 19.98 0.33 -0.14
C THR A 154 19.77 0.88 1.27
N VAL A 155 18.64 1.52 1.54
CA VAL A 155 18.32 2.02 2.88
C VAL A 155 18.22 0.86 3.86
N ALA A 156 17.53 -0.23 3.50
CA ALA A 156 17.39 -1.42 4.34
C ALA A 156 18.74 -2.08 4.69
N LYS A 157 19.70 -2.08 3.76
CA LYS A 157 21.04 -2.64 3.99
C LYS A 157 21.90 -1.77 4.92
N ARG A 158 21.67 -0.45 4.93
CA ARG A 158 22.49 0.53 5.65
C ARG A 158 21.90 1.01 6.97
N ALA A 159 20.58 0.85 7.16
CA ALA A 159 19.87 1.33 8.34
C ALA A 159 20.18 0.51 9.59
N PRO A 160 20.16 1.12 10.80
CA PRO A 160 20.44 0.45 12.07
C PRO A 160 19.28 -0.36 12.62
N LEU A 161 18.12 -0.40 11.92
CA LEU A 161 16.93 -1.16 12.27
C LEU A 161 16.25 -1.69 10.99
N PRO A 162 15.39 -2.72 11.09
CA PRO A 162 14.65 -3.23 9.94
C PRO A 162 13.84 -2.14 9.24
N ILE A 163 13.91 -2.15 7.90
CA ILE A 163 13.16 -1.25 7.03
C ILE A 163 12.09 -2.04 6.29
N THR A 164 10.90 -1.48 6.18
CA THR A 164 9.79 -2.03 5.41
C THR A 164 9.12 -0.96 4.55
N THR A 165 8.28 -1.39 3.64
CA THR A 165 7.35 -0.52 2.90
C THR A 165 5.94 -1.03 3.13
N GLY A 166 4.92 -0.23 2.93
CA GLY A 166 3.53 -0.68 3.04
C GLY A 166 3.04 -1.56 1.88
N ASN A 167 3.88 -1.85 0.88
CA ASN A 167 3.45 -2.47 -0.36
C ASN A 167 2.79 -3.84 -0.17
N SER A 168 3.37 -4.72 0.65
CA SER A 168 2.81 -6.05 0.91
C SER A 168 1.48 -5.96 1.67
N TYR A 169 1.38 -5.02 2.61
CA TYR A 169 0.15 -4.80 3.37
C TYR A 169 -0.95 -4.21 2.48
N SER A 170 -0.61 -3.23 1.63
CA SER A 170 -1.54 -2.67 0.63
C SER A 170 -2.06 -3.75 -0.32
N ALA A 171 -1.18 -4.65 -0.80
CA ALA A 171 -1.56 -5.76 -1.65
C ALA A 171 -2.52 -6.72 -0.94
N SER A 172 -2.20 -7.11 0.30
CA SER A 172 -3.05 -8.01 1.08
C SER A 172 -4.41 -7.39 1.37
N GLY A 173 -4.45 -6.12 1.80
CA GLY A 173 -5.68 -5.40 2.08
C GLY A 173 -6.58 -5.26 0.85
N ALA A 174 -6.00 -4.99 -0.31
CA ALA A 174 -6.72 -4.92 -1.58
C ALA A 174 -7.38 -6.26 -1.93
N LEU A 175 -6.65 -7.36 -1.79
CA LEU A 175 -7.18 -8.69 -2.08
C LEU A 175 -8.23 -9.14 -1.06
N TRP A 176 -8.06 -8.79 0.22
CA TRP A 176 -9.07 -9.08 1.24
C TRP A 176 -10.37 -8.33 0.96
N ALA A 177 -10.30 -7.06 0.60
CA ALA A 177 -11.47 -6.27 0.24
C ALA A 177 -12.20 -6.87 -0.97
N ALA A 178 -11.44 -7.23 -2.02
CA ALA A 178 -11.99 -7.86 -3.21
C ALA A 178 -12.63 -9.22 -2.91
N HIS A 179 -11.97 -10.03 -2.10
CA HIS A 179 -12.45 -11.35 -1.69
C HIS A 179 -13.73 -11.26 -0.83
N ASP A 180 -13.75 -10.39 0.19
CA ASP A 180 -14.93 -10.17 1.02
C ASP A 180 -16.12 -9.67 0.17
N ALA A 181 -15.88 -8.74 -0.73
CA ALA A 181 -16.90 -8.24 -1.64
C ALA A 181 -17.43 -9.35 -2.58
N ALA A 182 -16.55 -10.12 -3.19
CA ALA A 182 -16.92 -11.22 -4.08
C ALA A 182 -17.75 -12.29 -3.32
N ALA A 183 -17.37 -12.60 -2.08
CA ALA A 183 -18.12 -13.52 -1.23
C ALA A 183 -19.52 -13.00 -0.87
N ARG A 184 -19.64 -11.74 -0.47
CA ARG A 184 -20.93 -11.10 -0.13
C ARG A 184 -21.87 -11.00 -1.33
N LEU A 185 -21.31 -10.80 -2.52
CA LEU A 185 -22.08 -10.77 -3.77
C LEU A 185 -22.42 -12.16 -4.32
N GLY A 186 -21.94 -13.23 -3.68
CA GLY A 186 -22.15 -14.60 -4.14
C GLY A 186 -21.42 -14.94 -5.45
N LEU A 187 -20.39 -14.17 -5.79
CA LEU A 187 -19.61 -14.35 -7.02
C LEU A 187 -18.55 -15.45 -6.89
N VAL A 188 -18.22 -15.81 -5.66
CA VAL A 188 -17.19 -16.80 -5.35
C VAL A 188 -17.72 -17.76 -4.28
N GLU A 189 -17.70 -19.05 -4.57
CA GLU A 189 -17.86 -20.09 -3.55
C GLU A 189 -16.51 -20.28 -2.85
N LEU A 190 -16.47 -19.96 -1.57
CA LEU A 190 -15.29 -20.12 -0.73
C LEU A 190 -15.37 -21.48 -0.04
N GLU A 191 -14.82 -22.49 -0.65
CA GLU A 191 -14.51 -23.72 0.04
C GLU A 191 -13.12 -23.65 0.68
N LYS A 192 -13.02 -23.97 1.97
CA LYS A 192 -11.79 -24.00 2.74
C LYS A 192 -10.71 -24.81 2.01
N GLY A 193 -9.55 -24.21 1.75
CA GLY A 193 -8.42 -24.86 1.08
C GLY A 193 -8.57 -25.11 -0.43
N LYS A 194 -9.62 -24.61 -1.08
CA LYS A 194 -9.79 -24.69 -2.53
C LYS A 194 -9.48 -23.37 -3.22
N ARG A 195 -9.00 -23.47 -4.46
CA ARG A 195 -8.80 -22.30 -5.33
C ARG A 195 -10.15 -21.64 -5.62
N ILE A 196 -10.14 -20.32 -5.70
CA ILE A 196 -11.29 -19.54 -6.17
C ILE A 196 -11.57 -19.98 -7.61
N LYS A 197 -12.79 -20.47 -7.88
CA LYS A 197 -13.25 -20.70 -9.24
C LYS A 197 -13.45 -19.35 -9.90
N GLY A 198 -12.45 -18.90 -10.65
CA GLY A 198 -12.51 -17.62 -11.32
C GLY A 198 -11.17 -17.16 -11.84
N LYS A 199 -11.23 -16.26 -12.80
CA LYS A 199 -10.08 -15.65 -13.44
C LYS A 199 -9.79 -14.29 -12.82
N ALA A 200 -8.53 -14.05 -12.53
CA ALA A 200 -8.07 -12.77 -11.99
C ALA A 200 -7.10 -12.08 -12.96
N MET A 201 -7.10 -10.75 -12.94
CA MET A 201 -6.16 -9.94 -13.70
C MET A 201 -5.44 -8.96 -12.76
N VAL A 202 -4.13 -8.81 -12.93
CA VAL A 202 -3.33 -7.82 -12.23
C VAL A 202 -2.73 -6.87 -13.24
N VAL A 203 -3.23 -5.64 -13.27
CA VAL A 203 -2.74 -4.55 -14.12
C VAL A 203 -1.66 -3.77 -13.37
N GLY A 204 -0.47 -3.68 -13.96
CA GLY A 204 0.72 -3.20 -13.27
C GLY A 204 1.44 -4.31 -12.49
N ALA A 205 1.36 -5.55 -12.97
CA ALA A 205 1.87 -6.75 -12.32
C ALA A 205 3.37 -6.70 -11.98
N THR A 206 4.18 -5.97 -12.72
CA THR A 206 5.63 -5.84 -12.48
C THR A 206 5.99 -4.83 -11.39
N GLY A 207 5.03 -4.03 -10.93
CA GLY A 207 5.19 -3.12 -9.79
C GLY A 207 5.26 -3.85 -8.45
N ALA A 208 5.69 -3.15 -7.39
CA ALA A 208 5.86 -3.75 -6.06
C ALA A 208 4.55 -4.28 -5.46
N ILE A 209 3.44 -3.53 -5.57
CA ILE A 209 2.12 -3.98 -5.10
C ILE A 209 1.56 -5.03 -6.06
N GLY A 210 1.62 -4.77 -7.38
CA GLY A 210 1.08 -5.69 -8.39
C GLY A 210 1.74 -7.07 -8.34
N SER A 211 3.07 -7.15 -8.16
CA SER A 211 3.76 -8.44 -8.04
C SER A 211 3.39 -9.20 -6.76
N ALA A 212 3.14 -8.50 -5.67
CA ALA A 212 2.65 -9.13 -4.45
C ALA A 212 1.22 -9.67 -4.64
N CYS A 213 0.32 -8.89 -5.26
CA CYS A 213 -1.03 -9.35 -5.62
C CYS A 213 -0.98 -10.56 -6.55
N ALA A 214 -0.12 -10.52 -7.59
CA ALA A 214 0.04 -11.62 -8.54
C ALA A 214 0.46 -12.94 -7.86
N ARG A 215 1.41 -12.89 -6.91
CA ARG A 215 1.85 -14.05 -6.14
C ARG A 215 0.74 -14.63 -5.26
N LEU A 216 -0.02 -13.79 -4.60
CA LEU A 216 -1.13 -14.21 -3.74
C LEU A 216 -2.26 -14.83 -4.60
N LEU A 217 -2.65 -14.18 -5.69
CA LEU A 217 -3.67 -14.69 -6.61
C LEU A 217 -3.25 -15.98 -7.30
N ALA A 218 -1.99 -16.15 -7.64
CA ALA A 218 -1.47 -17.38 -8.24
C ALA A 218 -1.68 -18.64 -7.35
N ARG A 219 -1.83 -18.44 -6.04
CA ARG A 219 -2.12 -19.52 -5.09
C ARG A 219 -3.60 -19.83 -4.96
N THR A 220 -4.46 -18.86 -5.25
CA THR A 220 -5.89 -18.91 -4.93
C THR A 220 -6.81 -18.88 -6.14
N ALA A 221 -6.46 -18.17 -7.22
CA ALA A 221 -7.27 -18.08 -8.42
C ALA A 221 -7.05 -19.27 -9.37
N GLU A 222 -8.04 -19.56 -10.20
CA GLU A 222 -7.93 -20.61 -11.22
C GLU A 222 -6.95 -20.23 -12.33
N GLU A 223 -6.97 -18.96 -12.76
CA GLU A 223 -6.10 -18.40 -13.78
C GLU A 223 -5.79 -16.93 -13.45
N VAL A 224 -4.55 -16.51 -13.65
CA VAL A 224 -4.13 -15.13 -13.36
C VAL A 224 -3.48 -14.49 -14.58
N HIS A 225 -4.05 -13.39 -15.05
CA HIS A 225 -3.52 -12.57 -16.12
C HIS A 225 -2.59 -11.51 -15.54
N LEU A 226 -1.33 -11.53 -15.93
CA LEU A 226 -0.29 -10.59 -15.52
C LEU A 226 -0.11 -9.54 -16.61
N VAL A 227 -0.51 -8.31 -16.33
CA VAL A 227 -0.53 -7.24 -17.33
C VAL A 227 0.50 -6.16 -17.00
N SER A 228 1.42 -5.90 -17.93
CA SER A 228 2.42 -4.83 -17.83
C SER A 228 2.99 -4.50 -19.20
N PRO A 229 3.46 -3.26 -19.45
CA PRO A 229 4.21 -2.91 -20.66
C PRO A 229 5.64 -3.48 -20.65
N GLU A 230 6.13 -3.96 -19.51
CA GLU A 230 7.51 -4.41 -19.31
C GLU A 230 7.64 -5.93 -19.48
N SER A 231 7.58 -6.41 -20.74
CA SER A 231 7.55 -7.86 -21.07
C SER A 231 8.69 -8.67 -20.44
N ALA A 232 9.91 -8.12 -20.40
CA ALA A 232 11.05 -8.83 -19.79
C ALA A 232 10.86 -9.02 -18.27
N LYS A 233 10.29 -8.05 -17.58
CA LYS A 233 9.98 -8.18 -16.14
C LYS A 233 8.80 -9.12 -15.90
N LEU A 234 7.82 -9.19 -16.82
CA LEU A 234 6.74 -10.17 -16.73
C LEU A 234 7.27 -11.61 -16.78
N LEU A 235 8.19 -11.92 -17.68
CA LEU A 235 8.82 -13.25 -17.77
C LEU A 235 9.56 -13.61 -16.47
N VAL A 236 10.32 -12.67 -15.90
CA VAL A 236 11.02 -12.90 -14.63
C VAL A 236 10.03 -13.11 -13.49
N LEU A 237 8.93 -12.35 -13.48
CA LEU A 237 7.88 -12.49 -12.47
C LEU A 237 7.18 -13.85 -12.60
N GLU A 238 6.81 -14.26 -13.80
CA GLU A 238 6.22 -15.57 -14.10
C GLU A 238 7.10 -16.70 -13.58
N GLU A 239 8.39 -16.72 -13.97
CA GLU A 239 9.34 -17.73 -13.53
C GLU A 239 9.44 -17.80 -12.00
N SER A 240 9.46 -16.63 -11.35
CA SER A 240 9.52 -16.54 -9.89
C SER A 240 8.24 -17.05 -9.23
N ILE A 241 7.05 -16.74 -9.79
CA ILE A 241 5.78 -17.23 -9.26
C ILE A 241 5.67 -18.76 -9.43
N LEU A 242 6.06 -19.29 -10.59
CA LEU A 242 5.99 -20.73 -10.86
C LEU A 242 6.94 -21.53 -9.96
N LYS A 243 8.06 -20.96 -9.51
CA LYS A 243 8.91 -21.58 -8.47
C LYS A 243 8.21 -21.70 -7.11
N GLU A 244 7.37 -20.73 -6.75
CA GLU A 244 6.63 -20.72 -5.49
C GLU A 244 5.29 -21.46 -5.58
N SER A 245 4.67 -21.46 -6.75
CA SER A 245 3.35 -22.02 -7.03
C SER A 245 3.35 -22.73 -8.39
N PRO A 246 3.92 -23.95 -8.50
CA PRO A 246 4.08 -24.65 -9.76
C PRO A 246 2.76 -24.95 -10.51
N GLU A 247 1.65 -25.03 -9.77
CA GLU A 247 0.32 -25.32 -10.32
C GLU A 247 -0.42 -24.05 -10.81
N ALA A 248 0.20 -22.87 -10.70
CA ALA A 248 -0.45 -21.63 -11.11
C ALA A 248 -0.59 -21.58 -12.64
N LYS A 249 -1.77 -21.17 -13.11
CA LYS A 249 -2.01 -20.86 -14.52
C LYS A 249 -1.85 -19.37 -14.73
N LEU A 250 -0.78 -18.98 -15.41
CA LEU A 250 -0.44 -17.59 -15.66
C LEU A 250 -0.58 -17.26 -17.14
N VAL A 251 -1.11 -16.08 -17.44
CA VAL A 251 -1.21 -15.51 -18.79
C VAL A 251 -0.54 -14.15 -18.79
N LEU A 252 0.48 -13.96 -19.61
CA LEU A 252 1.19 -12.69 -19.74
C LEU A 252 0.55 -11.84 -20.85
N ALA A 253 0.31 -10.57 -20.57
CA ALA A 253 -0.28 -9.67 -21.54
C ALA A 253 0.30 -8.24 -21.46
N SER A 254 0.34 -7.56 -22.60
CA SER A 254 0.49 -6.11 -22.65
C SER A 254 -0.84 -5.41 -22.32
N TYR A 255 -0.84 -4.10 -22.12
CA TYR A 255 -2.09 -3.35 -21.94
C TYR A 255 -3.05 -3.49 -23.13
N ALA A 256 -2.53 -3.51 -24.36
CA ALA A 256 -3.35 -3.66 -25.56
C ALA A 256 -3.95 -5.08 -25.67
N ASP A 257 -3.22 -6.10 -25.27
CA ASP A 257 -3.68 -7.48 -25.35
C ASP A 257 -4.64 -7.82 -24.19
N SER A 258 -4.53 -7.17 -23.04
CA SER A 258 -5.44 -7.37 -21.90
C SER A 258 -6.89 -7.04 -22.25
N ASP A 259 -7.11 -6.12 -23.16
CA ASP A 259 -8.44 -5.75 -23.68
C ASP A 259 -9.22 -6.92 -24.28
N ARG A 260 -8.51 -7.98 -24.71
CA ARG A 260 -9.16 -9.19 -25.29
C ARG A 260 -9.70 -10.13 -24.24
N SER A 261 -9.11 -10.13 -23.06
CA SER A 261 -9.46 -11.07 -21.97
C SER A 261 -10.21 -10.41 -20.81
N ILE A 262 -10.24 -9.08 -20.77
CA ILE A 262 -10.84 -8.35 -19.64
C ILE A 262 -12.31 -8.69 -19.38
N GLY A 263 -13.07 -9.02 -20.45
CA GLY A 263 -14.46 -9.45 -20.36
C GLY A 263 -14.71 -10.79 -19.70
N ASP A 264 -13.65 -11.57 -19.44
CA ASP A 264 -13.74 -12.89 -18.79
C ASP A 264 -13.34 -12.84 -17.30
N MET A 265 -12.86 -11.70 -16.81
CA MET A 265 -12.30 -11.58 -15.46
C MET A 265 -13.37 -11.47 -14.39
N ASP A 266 -13.23 -12.26 -13.33
CA ASP A 266 -14.05 -12.20 -12.13
C ASP A 266 -13.53 -11.16 -11.14
N MET A 267 -12.19 -10.98 -11.11
CA MET A 267 -11.50 -10.04 -10.24
C MET A 267 -10.39 -9.33 -11.01
N ILE A 268 -10.28 -8.03 -10.81
CA ILE A 268 -9.20 -7.22 -11.38
C ILE A 268 -8.54 -6.40 -10.25
N VAL A 269 -7.22 -6.39 -10.21
CA VAL A 269 -6.45 -5.47 -9.36
C VAL A 269 -5.70 -4.51 -10.27
N THR A 270 -5.86 -3.20 -10.05
CA THR A 270 -5.09 -2.17 -10.73
C THR A 270 -4.10 -1.55 -9.74
N ALA A 271 -2.83 -1.58 -10.10
CA ALA A 271 -1.71 -1.15 -9.26
C ALA A 271 -0.63 -0.46 -10.10
N THR A 272 -1.04 0.45 -11.01
CA THR A 272 -0.12 1.11 -11.90
C THR A 272 0.36 2.47 -11.39
N SER A 273 1.35 3.03 -12.01
CA SER A 273 1.77 4.42 -11.87
C SER A 273 1.35 5.26 -13.09
N GLY A 274 0.20 4.94 -13.67
CA GLY A 274 -0.27 5.47 -14.96
C GLY A 274 -0.50 6.98 -15.02
N ALA A 275 -0.47 7.67 -13.88
CA ALA A 275 -0.53 9.14 -13.79
C ALA A 275 -1.71 9.75 -14.59
N GLY A 276 -2.90 9.14 -14.49
CA GLY A 276 -4.12 9.62 -15.16
C GLY A 276 -4.28 9.16 -16.59
N LYS A 277 -3.44 8.25 -17.09
CA LYS A 277 -3.67 7.60 -18.39
C LYS A 277 -4.75 6.53 -18.23
N LYS A 278 -5.60 6.37 -19.24
CA LYS A 278 -6.55 5.25 -19.29
C LYS A 278 -5.78 3.94 -19.42
N ILE A 279 -5.77 3.16 -18.34
CA ILE A 279 -5.02 1.89 -18.25
C ILE A 279 -5.94 0.72 -18.57
N LEU A 280 -7.23 0.84 -18.26
CA LEU A 280 -8.22 -0.21 -18.37
C LEU A 280 -9.51 0.40 -18.93
N ASP A 281 -10.19 -0.34 -19.81
CA ASP A 281 -11.51 0.05 -20.31
C ASP A 281 -12.61 -0.66 -19.52
N ILE A 282 -13.17 0.02 -18.52
CA ILE A 282 -14.23 -0.54 -17.65
C ILE A 282 -15.47 -0.96 -18.45
N MET A 283 -15.70 -0.37 -19.65
CA MET A 283 -16.83 -0.73 -20.49
C MET A 283 -16.76 -2.14 -21.07
N LYS A 284 -15.57 -2.73 -21.11
CA LYS A 284 -15.33 -4.11 -21.56
C LYS A 284 -15.38 -5.16 -20.46
N VAL A 285 -15.42 -4.71 -19.21
CA VAL A 285 -15.46 -5.61 -18.05
C VAL A 285 -16.83 -6.29 -17.97
N LYS A 286 -16.88 -7.58 -17.63
CA LYS A 286 -18.16 -8.28 -17.47
C LYS A 286 -18.94 -7.79 -16.26
N PRO A 287 -20.28 -7.86 -16.30
CA PRO A 287 -21.12 -7.63 -15.12
C PRO A 287 -20.73 -8.53 -13.96
N GLY A 288 -20.75 -7.97 -12.74
CA GLY A 288 -20.44 -8.71 -11.51
C GLY A 288 -18.94 -8.83 -11.23
N CYS A 289 -18.05 -8.33 -12.09
CA CYS A 289 -16.61 -8.28 -11.78
C CYS A 289 -16.33 -7.35 -10.59
N VAL A 290 -15.39 -7.75 -9.75
CA VAL A 290 -14.87 -6.91 -8.65
C VAL A 290 -13.51 -6.34 -9.06
N ILE A 291 -13.40 -5.03 -9.09
CA ILE A 291 -12.14 -4.32 -9.35
C ILE A 291 -11.65 -3.68 -8.07
N THR A 292 -10.38 -3.89 -7.72
CA THR A 292 -9.74 -3.18 -6.62
C THR A 292 -8.64 -2.27 -7.18
N ASP A 293 -8.85 -0.96 -7.04
CA ASP A 293 -7.90 0.05 -7.48
C ASP A 293 -7.01 0.48 -6.32
N VAL A 294 -5.73 0.12 -6.41
CA VAL A 294 -4.68 0.43 -5.41
C VAL A 294 -3.77 1.57 -5.88
N ALA A 295 -3.95 2.00 -7.12
CA ALA A 295 -3.13 3.06 -7.71
C ALA A 295 -3.36 4.42 -7.03
N ARG A 296 -2.33 5.24 -7.01
CA ARG A 296 -2.42 6.64 -6.58
C ARG A 296 -1.60 7.54 -7.53
N PRO A 297 -2.26 8.43 -8.28
CA PRO A 297 -3.72 8.59 -8.41
C PRO A 297 -4.41 7.33 -8.96
N LEU A 298 -5.73 7.23 -8.76
CA LEU A 298 -6.53 6.09 -9.18
C LEU A 298 -6.39 5.83 -10.69
N ASP A 299 -6.34 4.55 -11.06
CA ASP A 299 -6.34 4.11 -12.46
C ASP A 299 -7.74 4.21 -13.10
N LEU A 300 -8.80 4.18 -12.26
CA LEU A 300 -10.19 4.28 -12.66
C LEU A 300 -10.82 5.55 -12.04
N PRO A 301 -11.00 6.62 -12.82
CA PRO A 301 -11.69 7.83 -12.38
C PRO A 301 -13.16 7.56 -12.02
N ALA A 302 -13.68 8.24 -10.99
CA ALA A 302 -15.05 8.07 -10.50
C ALA A 302 -16.13 8.22 -11.61
N GLU A 303 -15.90 9.10 -12.57
CA GLU A 303 -16.76 9.32 -13.74
C GLU A 303 -16.82 8.12 -14.70
N GLU A 304 -15.76 7.35 -14.82
CA GLU A 304 -15.74 6.11 -15.59
C GLU A 304 -16.44 4.99 -14.81
N VAL A 305 -16.18 4.89 -13.49
CA VAL A 305 -16.83 3.93 -12.59
C VAL A 305 -18.35 4.12 -12.58
N ALA A 306 -18.83 5.36 -12.53
CA ALA A 306 -20.26 5.69 -12.50
C ALA A 306 -21.04 5.19 -13.73
N LYS A 307 -20.36 4.91 -14.85
CA LYS A 307 -20.99 4.37 -16.07
C LYS A 307 -21.31 2.87 -15.97
N ARG A 308 -20.77 2.17 -14.97
CA ARG A 308 -20.87 0.72 -14.82
C ARG A 308 -21.30 0.32 -13.39
N PRO A 309 -22.58 0.61 -13.04
CA PRO A 309 -23.11 0.26 -11.71
C PRO A 309 -23.22 -1.25 -11.46
N ASP A 310 -23.05 -2.05 -12.51
CA ASP A 310 -23.01 -3.51 -12.51
C ASP A 310 -21.60 -4.09 -12.24
N VAL A 311 -20.59 -3.24 -12.08
CA VAL A 311 -19.20 -3.59 -11.70
C VAL A 311 -18.88 -2.95 -10.39
N LEU A 312 -18.43 -3.73 -9.41
CA LEU A 312 -18.00 -3.18 -8.13
C LEU A 312 -16.54 -2.71 -8.23
N VAL A 313 -16.32 -1.42 -8.01
CA VAL A 313 -14.96 -0.86 -7.91
C VAL A 313 -14.69 -0.43 -6.48
N ILE A 314 -13.61 -0.97 -5.90
CA ILE A 314 -13.16 -0.69 -4.54
C ILE A 314 -11.89 0.14 -4.62
N GLU A 315 -11.92 1.35 -4.09
CA GLU A 315 -10.71 2.10 -3.80
C GLU A 315 -10.00 1.47 -2.60
N SER A 316 -8.76 1.07 -2.77
CA SER A 316 -7.97 0.45 -1.73
C SER A 316 -6.75 1.29 -1.37
N GLY A 317 -6.08 0.95 -0.29
CA GLY A 317 -4.88 1.63 0.18
C GLY A 317 -5.09 2.44 1.44
N GLU A 318 -6.29 2.47 1.97
CA GLU A 318 -6.62 3.03 3.28
C GLU A 318 -6.92 1.90 4.26
N VAL A 319 -6.54 2.08 5.52
CA VAL A 319 -6.73 1.09 6.58
C VAL A 319 -7.18 1.75 7.87
N TYR A 320 -7.99 1.03 8.62
CA TYR A 320 -8.44 1.45 9.93
C TYR A 320 -7.54 0.85 11.01
N LEU A 321 -6.91 1.70 11.81
CA LEU A 321 -6.10 1.27 12.96
C LEU A 321 -7.01 0.94 14.14
N PRO A 322 -6.87 -0.22 14.77
CA PRO A 322 -7.69 -0.59 15.91
C PRO A 322 -7.25 0.14 17.19
N GLY A 323 -8.23 0.46 18.05
CA GLY A 323 -8.01 1.17 19.32
C GLY A 323 -8.37 2.65 19.26
N GLU A 324 -8.06 3.37 20.32
CA GLU A 324 -8.26 4.83 20.41
C GLU A 324 -6.99 5.57 19.98
N VAL A 325 -6.80 5.66 18.68
CA VAL A 325 -5.57 6.19 18.09
C VAL A 325 -5.49 7.71 18.28
N ARG A 326 -4.35 8.17 18.77
CA ARG A 326 -4.01 9.58 18.94
C ARG A 326 -2.76 9.91 18.15
N MET A 327 -2.93 10.78 17.15
CA MET A 327 -1.84 11.33 16.34
C MET A 327 -2.30 12.66 15.69
N LYS A 328 -1.35 13.43 15.13
CA LYS A 328 -1.72 14.53 14.24
C LYS A 328 -2.31 13.98 12.94
N GLN A 329 -3.36 14.63 12.46
CA GLN A 329 -4.01 14.26 11.19
C GLN A 329 -3.03 14.27 10.02
N ILE A 330 -3.17 13.28 9.16
CA ILE A 330 -2.37 13.09 7.94
C ILE A 330 -3.23 13.11 6.67
N GLY A 331 -4.35 13.81 6.70
CA GLY A 331 -5.25 13.99 5.55
C GLY A 331 -6.62 13.32 5.67
N PHE A 332 -6.90 12.63 6.77
CA PHE A 332 -8.21 12.04 7.05
C PHE A 332 -8.87 12.74 8.24
N GLU A 333 -10.21 12.84 8.21
CA GLU A 333 -10.99 13.35 9.33
C GLU A 333 -10.98 12.38 10.52
N ASP A 334 -11.08 11.09 10.25
CA ASP A 334 -10.97 10.03 11.25
C ASP A 334 -9.49 9.77 11.60
N HIS A 335 -9.14 9.91 12.86
CA HIS A 335 -7.79 9.68 13.38
C HIS A 335 -7.34 8.21 13.29
N ASN A 336 -8.27 7.28 13.15
CA ASN A 336 -7.97 5.86 13.01
C ASN A 336 -7.69 5.46 11.56
N VAL A 337 -8.04 6.30 10.57
CA VAL A 337 -7.81 6.01 9.16
C VAL A 337 -6.42 6.50 8.75
N VAL A 338 -5.66 5.63 8.11
CA VAL A 338 -4.33 5.93 7.59
C VAL A 338 -4.11 5.28 6.23
N TYR A 339 -3.12 5.75 5.49
CA TYR A 339 -2.66 5.05 4.30
C TYR A 339 -1.92 3.76 4.67
N ALA A 340 -2.16 2.69 3.93
CA ALA A 340 -1.51 1.40 4.13
C ALA A 340 -0.01 1.44 3.76
N CYS A 341 0.40 2.45 2.97
CA CYS A 341 1.80 2.62 2.57
C CYS A 341 2.18 4.09 2.31
#